data_2a24abfc1f4652c88c14d5dd6b9a522f
#
_entry.id   2a24abfc1f4652c88c14d5dd6b9a522f
#
_cell.length_a   1.000
_cell.length_b   1.000
_cell.length_c   1.000
_cell.angle_alpha   90.00
_cell.angle_beta   90.00
_cell.angle_gamma   90.00
#
_symmetry.space_group_name_H-M   'P 1'
#
loop_
_entity.id
_entity.type
_entity.pdbx_description
1 polymer ?
#
loop_
_entity_poly.entity_id
_entity_poly.type
_entity_poly.pdbx_seq_one_letter_code
_entity_poly.pdbx_strand_id
1 'polypeptide(L)'
;MILFLTSCSEVENTDTVVTNEVETDENESLESRAKRHVEASLTIPVNEKYSLKIYRANLDGDDREDAIITVNRYDFAIEEALKSNNTAKRAEVGYMGNYNYIFYYDGALNKISPPQVISSTPQAELTVKFDNITSQVYQDILIDYRIRNSSYKAIYSIRNHTPKRIFHWKNFDGLGTEQKEAYVLKFGEGTAGIQKDIYILKADFDNPESAEDLFTYSPDLRPTKEVLHHFFFVSSTDMYMTKK
;
A
#
# COMPACT_ATOMS: atom_id res chain seq x y z
N MET A 1 -44.83 57.36 -33.98
CA MET A 1 -44.50 55.94 -33.91
C MET A 1 -42.99 55.88 -33.80
N ILE A 2 -42.46 55.73 -32.56
CA ILE A 2 -41.02 55.79 -32.25
C ILE A 2 -40.63 54.36 -31.87
N LEU A 3 -39.77 53.75 -32.67
CA LEU A 3 -39.15 52.44 -32.37
C LEU A 3 -37.93 52.63 -31.42
N PHE A 4 -37.98 52.04 -30.25
CA PHE A 4 -36.79 51.85 -29.44
C PHE A 4 -36.18 50.49 -29.72
N LEU A 5 -34.93 50.49 -30.25
CA LEU A 5 -34.09 49.31 -30.32
C LEU A 5 -33.24 49.21 -29.05
N THR A 6 -33.51 48.22 -28.22
CA THR A 6 -32.67 47.89 -27.08
C THR A 6 -31.63 46.86 -27.56
N SER A 7 -30.37 47.27 -27.57
CA SER A 7 -29.21 46.39 -27.76
C SER A 7 -28.89 45.67 -26.46
N CYS A 8 -29.02 44.34 -26.44
CA CYS A 8 -28.47 43.50 -25.40
C CYS A 8 -27.01 43.18 -25.75
N SER A 9 -26.09 43.63 -24.95
CA SER A 9 -24.69 43.20 -24.99
C SER A 9 -24.57 41.94 -24.17
N GLU A 10 -24.31 40.78 -24.84
CA GLU A 10 -23.87 39.54 -24.19
C GLU A 10 -22.44 39.74 -23.70
N VAL A 11 -22.26 39.57 -22.39
CA VAL A 11 -20.95 39.43 -21.75
C VAL A 11 -20.59 37.97 -21.82
N GLU A 12 -19.73 37.60 -22.76
CA GLU A 12 -19.05 36.28 -22.73
C GLU A 12 -18.09 36.24 -21.54
N ASN A 13 -18.50 35.52 -20.49
CA ASN A 13 -17.60 35.06 -19.46
C ASN A 13 -16.84 33.84 -19.99
N THR A 14 -15.67 34.05 -20.54
CA THR A 14 -14.68 32.99 -20.80
C THR A 14 -13.98 32.69 -19.47
N ASP A 15 -14.54 31.78 -18.69
CA ASP A 15 -13.81 31.09 -17.64
C ASP A 15 -12.75 30.21 -18.30
N THR A 16 -11.56 30.73 -18.48
CA THR A 16 -10.37 29.95 -18.84
C THR A 16 -9.98 29.13 -17.62
N VAL A 17 -10.45 27.89 -17.59
CA VAL A 17 -9.89 26.88 -16.68
C VAL A 17 -8.45 26.65 -17.15
N VAL A 18 -7.50 27.27 -16.49
CA VAL A 18 -6.07 26.97 -16.65
C VAL A 18 -5.83 25.60 -16.02
N THR A 19 -6.01 24.55 -16.81
CA THR A 19 -5.42 23.24 -16.52
C THR A 19 -3.91 23.41 -16.67
N ASN A 20 -3.22 23.56 -15.55
CA ASN A 20 -1.78 23.39 -15.52
C ASN A 20 -1.47 21.92 -15.81
N GLU A 21 -1.42 21.55 -17.07
CA GLU A 21 -0.72 20.35 -17.50
C GLU A 21 0.76 20.60 -17.17
N VAL A 22 1.24 19.92 -16.14
CA VAL A 22 2.66 19.87 -15.84
C VAL A 22 3.30 19.15 -17.01
N GLU A 23 4.02 19.89 -17.88
CA GLU A 23 4.84 19.32 -18.93
C GLU A 23 5.77 18.31 -18.29
N THR A 24 5.53 17.02 -18.52
CA THR A 24 6.42 15.95 -18.11
C THR A 24 7.63 15.99 -19.03
N ASP A 25 8.78 16.38 -18.49
CA ASP A 25 10.05 16.25 -19.19
C ASP A 25 10.25 14.76 -19.51
N GLU A 26 10.25 14.39 -20.78
CA GLU A 26 10.38 13.00 -21.26
C GLU A 26 11.70 12.34 -20.80
N ASN A 27 12.66 13.13 -20.32
CA ASN A 27 13.95 12.69 -19.81
C ASN A 27 14.01 12.59 -18.26
N GLU A 28 12.94 12.91 -17.54
CA GLU A 28 12.95 12.83 -16.08
C GLU A 28 12.94 11.38 -15.61
N SER A 29 13.87 11.00 -14.71
CA SER A 29 13.90 9.66 -14.11
C SER A 29 12.65 9.38 -13.27
N LEU A 30 12.25 8.09 -13.15
CA LEU A 30 11.12 7.70 -12.31
C LEU A 30 11.33 8.15 -10.85
N GLU A 31 12.57 8.12 -10.35
CA GLU A 31 12.93 8.53 -8.99
C GLU A 31 12.60 10.02 -8.75
N SER A 32 12.99 10.89 -9.67
CA SER A 32 12.73 12.34 -9.57
C SER A 32 11.24 12.63 -9.67
N ARG A 33 10.56 11.99 -10.60
CA ARG A 33 9.11 12.12 -10.79
C ARG A 33 8.32 11.58 -9.59
N ALA A 34 8.69 10.41 -9.07
CA ALA A 34 8.08 9.82 -7.89
C ALA A 34 8.21 10.75 -6.69
N LYS A 35 9.41 11.28 -6.44
CA LYS A 35 9.64 12.23 -5.35
C LYS A 35 8.74 13.45 -5.47
N ARG A 36 8.74 14.12 -6.62
CA ARG A 36 7.91 15.31 -6.88
C ARG A 36 6.42 15.01 -6.73
N HIS A 37 5.93 13.88 -7.29
CA HIS A 37 4.54 13.48 -7.20
C HIS A 37 4.11 13.19 -5.77
N VAL A 38 4.93 12.45 -5.01
CA VAL A 38 4.70 12.10 -3.60
C VAL A 38 4.65 13.36 -2.74
N GLU A 39 5.64 14.26 -2.87
CA GLU A 39 5.70 15.52 -2.12
C GLU A 39 4.46 16.39 -2.36
N ALA A 40 4.02 16.50 -3.62
CA ALA A 40 2.81 17.24 -3.98
C ALA A 40 1.54 16.56 -3.45
N SER A 41 1.39 15.24 -3.65
CA SER A 41 0.18 14.50 -3.27
C SER A 41 -0.03 14.43 -1.76
N LEU A 42 1.04 14.32 -0.99
CA LEU A 42 1.01 14.24 0.48
C LEU A 42 1.26 15.58 1.16
N THR A 43 1.43 16.64 0.39
CA THR A 43 1.75 18.00 0.89
C THR A 43 2.94 17.95 1.87
N ILE A 44 4.03 17.31 1.44
CA ILE A 44 5.24 17.14 2.26
C ILE A 44 6.06 18.43 2.26
N PRO A 45 6.32 19.05 3.41
CA PRO A 45 7.20 20.21 3.50
C PRO A 45 8.62 19.91 3.06
N VAL A 46 9.32 20.89 2.49
CA VAL A 46 10.71 20.75 1.97
C VAL A 46 11.70 20.25 3.03
N ASN A 47 11.50 20.56 4.29
CA ASN A 47 12.34 20.18 5.41
C ASN A 47 11.94 18.87 6.11
N GLU A 48 10.81 18.25 5.70
CA GLU A 48 10.37 16.97 6.25
C GLU A 48 11.27 15.83 5.73
N LYS A 49 11.71 14.97 6.64
CA LYS A 49 12.40 13.73 6.29
C LYS A 49 11.38 12.60 6.16
N TYR A 50 11.50 11.83 5.09
CA TYR A 50 10.68 10.64 4.85
C TYR A 50 11.49 9.61 4.06
N SER A 51 11.09 8.34 4.13
CA SER A 51 11.65 7.27 3.30
C SER A 51 10.78 7.08 2.06
N LEU A 52 11.41 6.96 0.89
CA LEU A 52 10.79 6.61 -0.39
C LEU A 52 11.57 5.48 -1.01
N LYS A 53 10.88 4.39 -1.39
CA LYS A 53 11.47 3.25 -2.09
C LYS A 53 10.65 2.90 -3.32
N ILE A 54 11.31 2.47 -4.39
CA ILE A 54 10.68 2.08 -5.66
C ILE A 54 10.99 0.61 -5.90
N TYR A 55 9.93 -0.18 -6.13
CA TYR A 55 9.99 -1.61 -6.42
C TYR A 55 9.39 -1.84 -7.81
N ARG A 56 10.20 -2.29 -8.75
CA ARG A 56 9.84 -2.45 -10.16
C ARG A 56 9.42 -3.89 -10.45
N ALA A 57 8.36 -4.06 -11.24
CA ALA A 57 7.87 -5.36 -11.69
C ALA A 57 6.86 -5.17 -12.84
N ASN A 58 6.51 -6.24 -13.56
CA ASN A 58 5.34 -6.25 -14.44
C ASN A 58 4.10 -6.59 -13.59
N LEU A 59 3.19 -5.64 -13.40
CA LEU A 59 2.08 -5.74 -12.45
C LEU A 59 0.68 -5.80 -13.09
N ASP A 60 0.55 -5.47 -14.36
CA ASP A 60 -0.75 -5.48 -15.06
C ASP A 60 -0.78 -6.31 -16.36
N GLY A 61 0.37 -6.83 -16.77
CA GLY A 61 0.50 -7.77 -17.88
C GLY A 61 0.67 -7.12 -19.24
N ASP A 62 1.00 -5.83 -19.27
CA ASP A 62 1.48 -5.20 -20.48
C ASP A 62 3.00 -5.36 -20.66
N ASP A 63 3.56 -4.83 -21.75
CA ASP A 63 4.99 -4.96 -22.07
C ASP A 63 5.86 -3.87 -21.41
N ARG A 64 5.31 -3.09 -20.48
CA ARG A 64 6.01 -2.01 -19.79
C ARG A 64 6.31 -2.38 -18.34
N GLU A 65 7.39 -1.81 -17.83
CA GLU A 65 7.76 -2.01 -16.43
C GLU A 65 6.99 -1.03 -15.55
N ASP A 66 6.25 -1.58 -14.60
CA ASP A 66 5.54 -0.86 -13.57
C ASP A 66 6.37 -0.71 -12.30
N ALA A 67 5.84 0.02 -11.32
CA ALA A 67 6.45 0.07 -10.00
C ALA A 67 5.42 0.31 -8.88
N ILE A 68 5.76 -0.23 -7.69
CA ILE A 68 5.18 0.21 -6.43
C ILE A 68 6.17 1.15 -5.74
N ILE A 69 5.68 2.32 -5.38
CA ILE A 69 6.43 3.33 -4.64
C ILE A 69 5.90 3.32 -3.22
N THR A 70 6.75 3.02 -2.23
CA THR A 70 6.38 3.11 -0.82
C THR A 70 6.90 4.40 -0.22
N VAL A 71 6.11 4.97 0.68
CA VAL A 71 6.48 6.18 1.44
C VAL A 71 6.22 5.92 2.91
N ASN A 72 7.22 6.21 3.75
CA ASN A 72 7.09 6.18 5.20
C ASN A 72 7.45 7.56 5.78
N ARG A 73 6.54 8.14 6.54
CA ARG A 73 6.66 9.46 7.17
C ARG A 73 6.85 9.33 8.69
N TYR A 74 7.82 8.55 9.11
CA TYR A 74 8.07 8.27 10.53
C TYR A 74 8.42 9.54 11.32
N ASP A 75 9.32 10.39 10.80
CA ASP A 75 9.71 11.62 11.48
C ASP A 75 8.51 12.56 11.67
N PHE A 76 7.64 12.67 10.68
CA PHE A 76 6.39 13.42 10.79
C PHE A 76 5.45 12.81 11.85
N ALA A 77 5.37 11.49 11.94
CA ALA A 77 4.59 10.82 12.99
C ALA A 77 5.10 11.15 14.40
N ILE A 78 6.42 11.24 14.58
CA ILE A 78 7.04 11.69 15.84
C ILE A 78 6.66 13.12 16.16
N GLU A 79 6.77 14.02 15.20
CA GLU A 79 6.40 15.43 15.40
C GLU A 79 4.93 15.60 15.81
N GLU A 80 4.03 14.89 15.13
CA GLU A 80 2.61 14.91 15.46
C GLU A 80 2.32 14.31 16.86
N ALA A 81 3.02 13.26 17.23
CA ALA A 81 2.91 12.67 18.57
C ALA A 81 3.39 13.65 19.66
N LEU A 82 4.50 14.35 19.44
CA LEU A 82 5.06 15.33 20.38
C LEU A 82 4.14 16.56 20.56
N LYS A 83 3.45 17.00 19.50
CA LYS A 83 2.48 18.09 19.56
C LYS A 83 1.19 17.69 20.28
N SER A 84 0.92 16.37 20.41
CA SER A 84 -0.30 15.89 21.05
C SER A 84 -0.25 15.99 22.58
N ASN A 85 -1.33 16.46 23.17
CA ASN A 85 -1.53 16.43 24.63
C ASN A 85 -1.94 15.04 25.16
N ASN A 86 -2.20 14.08 24.26
CA ASN A 86 -2.58 12.72 24.62
C ASN A 86 -1.34 11.84 24.85
N THR A 87 -1.16 11.38 26.11
CA THR A 87 -0.03 10.53 26.52
C THR A 87 0.04 9.21 25.77
N ALA A 88 -1.10 8.62 25.43
CA ALA A 88 -1.14 7.38 24.64
C ALA A 88 -0.61 7.60 23.20
N LYS A 89 -0.94 8.72 22.55
CA LYS A 89 -0.38 9.07 21.24
C LYS A 89 1.11 9.32 21.29
N ARG A 90 1.62 9.85 22.40
CA ARG A 90 3.08 10.05 22.60
C ARG A 90 3.83 8.74 22.84
N ALA A 91 3.21 7.82 23.56
CA ALA A 91 3.81 6.50 23.86
C ALA A 91 3.81 5.57 22.64
N GLU A 92 2.76 5.67 21.80
CA GLU A 92 2.60 4.82 20.62
C GLU A 92 2.58 5.67 19.36
N VAL A 93 3.75 6.18 18.98
CA VAL A 93 3.92 7.08 17.84
C VAL A 93 3.25 6.52 16.59
N GLY A 94 2.18 7.20 16.15
CA GLY A 94 1.53 6.94 14.88
C GLY A 94 0.93 5.54 14.68
N TYR A 95 0.74 4.77 15.74
CA TYR A 95 0.14 3.44 15.62
C TYR A 95 -1.18 3.51 14.82
N MET A 96 -1.38 2.65 13.81
CA MET A 96 -2.52 2.70 12.89
C MET A 96 -2.80 4.08 12.24
N GLY A 97 -1.80 4.96 12.20
CA GLY A 97 -1.94 6.26 11.55
C GLY A 97 -1.71 6.19 10.04
N ASN A 98 -1.93 7.33 9.40
CA ASN A 98 -1.74 7.51 7.97
C ASN A 98 -0.31 8.03 7.69
N TYR A 99 0.69 7.19 7.91
CA TYR A 99 2.11 7.54 7.75
C TYR A 99 2.85 6.61 6.81
N ASN A 100 2.25 5.46 6.45
CA ASN A 100 2.72 4.56 5.41
C ASN A 100 1.77 4.60 4.21
N TYR A 101 2.35 4.78 3.03
CA TYR A 101 1.60 4.88 1.77
C TYR A 101 2.22 4.00 0.70
N ILE A 102 1.39 3.60 -0.24
CA ILE A 102 1.82 3.08 -1.53
C ILE A 102 1.26 3.93 -2.65
N PHE A 103 2.02 4.01 -3.76
CA PHE A 103 1.57 4.54 -5.04
C PHE A 103 1.89 3.49 -6.10
N TYR A 104 1.10 3.44 -7.14
CA TYR A 104 1.35 2.63 -8.32
C TYR A 104 1.82 3.54 -9.45
N TYR A 105 2.95 3.19 -10.04
CA TYR A 105 3.41 3.76 -11.30
C TYR A 105 3.06 2.80 -12.42
N ASP A 106 2.26 3.26 -13.37
CA ASP A 106 1.88 2.59 -14.59
C ASP A 106 2.86 2.94 -15.69
N GLY A 107 3.62 1.95 -16.14
CA GLY A 107 4.68 2.14 -17.12
C GLY A 107 4.16 2.49 -18.52
N ALA A 108 3.01 1.93 -18.91
CA ALA A 108 2.42 2.21 -20.21
C ALA A 108 1.78 3.60 -20.29
N LEU A 109 1.07 4.00 -19.23
CA LEU A 109 0.46 5.32 -19.16
C LEU A 109 1.44 6.41 -18.71
N ASN A 110 2.62 6.01 -18.22
CA ASN A 110 3.61 6.92 -17.66
C ASN A 110 3.04 7.80 -16.52
N LYS A 111 2.18 7.21 -15.67
CA LYS A 111 1.42 7.91 -14.63
C LYS A 111 1.63 7.28 -13.26
N ILE A 112 1.61 8.12 -12.22
CA ILE A 112 1.61 7.67 -10.82
C ILE A 112 0.21 7.86 -10.26
N SER A 113 -0.31 6.82 -9.59
CA SER A 113 -1.64 6.83 -8.96
C SER A 113 -1.70 7.81 -7.77
N PRO A 114 -2.90 8.17 -7.32
CA PRO A 114 -3.07 8.78 -5.99
C PRO A 114 -2.51 7.89 -4.87
N PRO A 115 -2.18 8.47 -3.69
CA PRO A 115 -1.71 7.71 -2.54
C PRO A 115 -2.77 6.75 -2.02
N GLN A 116 -2.36 5.51 -1.72
CA GLN A 116 -3.14 4.57 -0.95
C GLN A 116 -2.51 4.38 0.42
N VAL A 117 -3.28 4.66 1.47
CA VAL A 117 -2.83 4.51 2.86
C VAL A 117 -2.76 3.05 3.25
N ILE A 118 -1.65 2.65 3.87
CA ILE A 118 -1.53 1.39 4.62
C ILE A 118 -1.47 1.75 6.10
N SER A 119 -2.64 1.71 6.77
CA SER A 119 -2.72 2.02 8.20
C SER A 119 -1.89 1.04 9.01
N SER A 120 -0.74 1.49 9.47
CA SER A 120 0.30 0.65 10.10
C SER A 120 1.20 1.48 10.98
N THR A 121 1.96 0.81 11.84
CA THR A 121 2.94 1.44 12.71
C THR A 121 4.10 2.00 11.88
N PRO A 122 4.39 3.32 11.94
CA PRO A 122 5.41 3.95 11.10
C PRO A 122 6.84 3.60 11.48
N GLN A 123 7.10 3.05 12.68
CA GLN A 123 8.43 2.56 13.09
C GLN A 123 8.92 1.41 12.20
N ALA A 124 8.00 0.69 11.56
CA ALA A 124 8.32 -0.36 10.60
C ALA A 124 7.88 0.06 9.20
N GLU A 125 8.83 0.09 8.28
CA GLU A 125 8.53 0.31 6.87
C GLU A 125 7.78 -0.86 6.26
N LEU A 126 7.05 -0.60 5.17
CA LEU A 126 6.40 -1.64 4.39
C LEU A 126 7.45 -2.51 3.70
N THR A 127 7.25 -3.83 3.73
CA THR A 127 8.05 -4.77 2.94
C THR A 127 7.24 -5.19 1.72
N VAL A 128 7.78 -4.94 0.53
CA VAL A 128 7.12 -5.29 -0.75
C VAL A 128 7.84 -6.46 -1.39
N LYS A 129 7.04 -7.43 -1.86
CA LYS A 129 7.48 -8.56 -2.69
C LYS A 129 6.49 -8.76 -3.82
N PHE A 130 6.89 -9.48 -4.84
CA PHE A 130 6.04 -9.84 -5.99
C PHE A 130 6.02 -11.34 -6.20
N ASP A 131 4.87 -11.87 -6.61
CA ASP A 131 4.73 -13.28 -7.02
C ASP A 131 3.57 -13.41 -8.01
N ASN A 132 3.66 -14.38 -8.91
CA ASN A 132 2.59 -14.76 -9.83
C ASN A 132 1.54 -15.58 -9.08
N ILE A 133 0.50 -14.93 -8.52
CA ILE A 133 -0.55 -15.56 -7.70
C ILE A 133 -1.85 -15.66 -8.50
N THR A 134 -2.36 -14.54 -9.02
CA THR A 134 -3.61 -14.52 -9.78
C THR A 134 -3.40 -14.66 -11.29
N SER A 135 -2.17 -14.53 -11.77
CA SER A 135 -1.80 -14.64 -13.17
C SER A 135 -0.43 -15.28 -13.34
N GLN A 136 -0.18 -15.86 -14.51
CA GLN A 136 1.16 -16.29 -14.93
C GLN A 136 1.88 -15.23 -15.76
N VAL A 137 1.17 -14.17 -16.19
CA VAL A 137 1.68 -13.11 -17.08
C VAL A 137 2.18 -11.91 -16.28
N TYR A 138 1.50 -11.55 -15.19
CA TYR A 138 1.86 -10.44 -14.32
C TYR A 138 2.00 -10.90 -12.87
N GLN A 139 2.60 -10.06 -12.06
CA GLN A 139 2.84 -10.34 -10.64
C GLN A 139 1.85 -9.59 -9.77
N ASP A 140 1.39 -10.23 -8.70
CA ASP A 140 0.65 -9.60 -7.62
C ASP A 140 1.62 -9.03 -6.58
N ILE A 141 1.16 -8.06 -5.81
CA ILE A 141 1.94 -7.29 -4.86
C ILE A 141 1.66 -7.81 -3.46
N LEU A 142 2.69 -8.32 -2.78
CA LEU A 142 2.61 -8.77 -1.39
C LEU A 142 3.22 -7.69 -0.50
N ILE A 143 2.43 -7.17 0.43
CA ILE A 143 2.86 -6.13 1.37
C ILE A 143 2.78 -6.66 2.79
N ASP A 144 3.94 -6.78 3.45
CA ASP A 144 4.00 -7.01 4.89
C ASP A 144 4.07 -5.68 5.64
N TYR A 145 3.29 -5.56 6.70
CA TYR A 145 3.25 -4.37 7.55
C TYR A 145 2.96 -4.68 9.01
N ARG A 146 3.28 -3.75 9.89
CA ARG A 146 3.17 -3.90 11.33
C ARG A 146 2.05 -3.04 11.91
N ILE A 147 1.34 -3.59 12.89
CA ILE A 147 0.47 -2.84 13.79
C ILE A 147 0.88 -3.25 15.22
N ARG A 148 1.61 -2.40 15.92
CA ARG A 148 2.22 -2.69 17.21
C ARG A 148 3.05 -3.99 17.17
N ASN A 149 2.72 -4.94 18.04
CA ASN A 149 3.35 -6.26 18.18
C ASN A 149 2.72 -7.34 17.27
N SER A 150 1.97 -6.93 16.25
CA SER A 150 1.35 -7.82 15.27
C SER A 150 1.86 -7.51 13.86
N SER A 151 1.93 -8.52 13.00
CA SER A 151 2.29 -8.37 11.58
C SER A 151 1.19 -8.91 10.69
N TYR A 152 0.99 -8.25 9.57
CA TYR A 152 -0.02 -8.59 8.57
C TYR A 152 0.60 -8.67 7.19
N LYS A 153 0.01 -9.49 6.34
CA LYS A 153 0.27 -9.56 4.92
C LYS A 153 -1.00 -9.18 4.14
N ALA A 154 -0.87 -8.22 3.24
CA ALA A 154 -1.90 -7.93 2.26
C ALA A 154 -1.40 -8.30 0.86
N ILE A 155 -2.30 -8.81 0.01
CA ILE A 155 -2.03 -9.09 -1.40
C ILE A 155 -2.89 -8.14 -2.21
N TYR A 156 -2.24 -7.44 -3.14
CA TYR A 156 -2.89 -6.55 -4.08
C TYR A 156 -2.65 -7.05 -5.50
N SER A 157 -3.62 -6.81 -6.37
CA SER A 157 -3.49 -6.97 -7.81
C SER A 157 -3.88 -5.67 -8.49
N ILE A 158 -3.26 -5.34 -9.62
CA ILE A 158 -3.64 -4.13 -10.36
C ILE A 158 -4.96 -4.43 -11.09
N ARG A 159 -5.92 -3.54 -10.91
CA ARG A 159 -7.22 -3.57 -11.57
C ARG A 159 -7.59 -2.17 -12.04
N ASN A 160 -7.80 -2.01 -13.34
CA ASN A 160 -8.08 -0.70 -13.93
C ASN A 160 -7.06 0.37 -13.47
N HIS A 161 -5.77 0.08 -13.64
CA HIS A 161 -4.64 0.95 -13.28
C HIS A 161 -4.58 1.36 -11.79
N THR A 162 -5.14 0.52 -10.90
CA THR A 162 -5.20 0.81 -9.46
C THR A 162 -4.93 -0.44 -8.64
N PRO A 163 -4.10 -0.39 -7.58
CA PRO A 163 -3.91 -1.50 -6.66
C PRO A 163 -5.20 -1.82 -5.91
N LYS A 164 -5.76 -3.01 -6.11
CA LYS A 164 -6.91 -3.53 -5.38
C LYS A 164 -6.45 -4.61 -4.42
N ARG A 165 -6.77 -4.48 -3.13
CA ARG A 165 -6.49 -5.54 -2.15
C ARG A 165 -7.43 -6.71 -2.38
N ILE A 166 -6.85 -7.88 -2.71
CA ILE A 166 -7.57 -9.12 -3.01
C ILE A 166 -7.52 -10.13 -1.88
N PHE A 167 -6.57 -9.98 -0.95
CA PHE A 167 -6.43 -10.83 0.23
C PHE A 167 -5.75 -10.08 1.36
N HIS A 168 -5.99 -10.52 2.61
CA HIS A 168 -5.36 -9.98 3.80
C HIS A 168 -5.39 -11.03 4.91
N TRP A 169 -4.24 -11.22 5.58
CA TRP A 169 -4.14 -12.14 6.72
C TRP A 169 -3.08 -11.66 7.71
N LYS A 170 -3.17 -12.18 8.93
CA LYS A 170 -2.21 -11.97 9.99
C LYS A 170 -1.01 -12.93 9.79
N ASN A 171 0.23 -12.42 9.89
CA ASN A 171 1.43 -13.29 9.94
C ASN A 171 1.69 -13.74 11.38
N PHE A 172 1.59 -12.83 12.34
CA PHE A 172 1.66 -13.13 13.77
C PHE A 172 0.98 -12.04 14.59
N ASP A 173 0.70 -12.39 15.87
CA ASP A 173 0.13 -11.50 16.86
C ASP A 173 0.72 -11.81 18.24
N GLY A 174 0.71 -10.82 19.13
CA GLY A 174 1.15 -10.99 20.52
C GLY A 174 2.66 -11.13 20.68
N LEU A 175 3.48 -10.57 19.77
CA LEU A 175 4.94 -10.56 19.93
C LEU A 175 5.32 -9.94 21.27
N GLY A 176 6.18 -10.61 22.05
CA GLY A 176 6.59 -10.20 23.38
C GLY A 176 5.60 -10.57 24.49
N THR A 177 4.54 -11.31 24.20
CA THR A 177 3.58 -11.79 25.20
C THR A 177 3.58 -13.33 25.31
N GLU A 178 2.92 -13.85 26.35
CA GLU A 178 2.69 -15.29 26.48
C GLU A 178 1.59 -15.80 25.53
N GLN A 179 0.59 -14.94 25.26
CA GLN A 179 -0.50 -15.22 24.33
C GLN A 179 -0.11 -14.76 22.93
N LYS A 180 0.61 -15.62 22.22
CA LYS A 180 1.07 -15.33 20.86
C LYS A 180 0.54 -16.36 19.87
N GLU A 181 0.35 -15.92 18.64
CA GLU A 181 -0.07 -16.78 17.52
C GLU A 181 0.67 -16.40 16.24
N ALA A 182 0.91 -17.39 15.39
CA ALA A 182 1.57 -17.16 14.11
C ALA A 182 0.99 -18.02 13.00
N TYR A 183 1.14 -17.52 11.79
CA TYR A 183 0.63 -18.11 10.56
C TYR A 183 1.62 -17.95 9.43
N VAL A 184 1.67 -18.94 8.56
CA VAL A 184 2.43 -18.86 7.32
C VAL A 184 1.48 -19.08 6.15
N LEU A 185 1.52 -18.18 5.18
CA LEU A 185 0.81 -18.30 3.92
C LEU A 185 1.63 -19.18 2.99
N LYS A 186 1.00 -20.21 2.42
CA LYS A 186 1.54 -21.00 1.31
C LYS A 186 0.62 -20.90 0.12
N PHE A 187 1.23 -20.79 -1.05
CA PHE A 187 0.53 -20.86 -2.33
C PHE A 187 0.58 -22.27 -2.89
N GLY A 188 -0.54 -22.76 -3.39
CA GLY A 188 -0.68 -24.05 -4.05
C GLY A 188 -1.37 -23.93 -5.39
N GLU A 189 -1.50 -25.06 -6.09
CA GLU A 189 -2.25 -25.11 -7.35
C GLU A 189 -3.71 -24.69 -7.11
N GLY A 190 -4.27 -23.93 -8.07
CA GLY A 190 -5.63 -23.45 -7.98
C GLY A 190 -6.66 -24.57 -8.15
N THR A 191 -7.62 -24.65 -7.24
CA THR A 191 -8.72 -25.63 -7.31
C THR A 191 -9.94 -25.11 -8.09
N ALA A 192 -10.05 -23.78 -8.24
CA ALA A 192 -11.19 -23.13 -8.92
C ALA A 192 -10.79 -22.47 -10.26
N GLY A 193 -9.52 -22.45 -10.62
CA GLY A 193 -9.02 -21.80 -11.85
C GLY A 193 -7.49 -21.83 -11.92
N ILE A 194 -6.94 -20.93 -12.73
CA ILE A 194 -5.50 -20.77 -12.93
C ILE A 194 -4.81 -20.02 -11.77
N GLN A 195 -5.60 -19.32 -10.95
CA GLN A 195 -5.11 -18.58 -9.81
C GLN A 195 -4.68 -19.55 -8.71
N LYS A 196 -3.51 -19.29 -8.09
CA LYS A 196 -3.04 -20.10 -6.96
C LYS A 196 -4.01 -20.03 -5.79
N ASP A 197 -4.23 -21.14 -5.10
CA ASP A 197 -4.93 -21.15 -3.83
C ASP A 197 -4.02 -20.69 -2.70
N ILE A 198 -4.60 -20.16 -1.62
CA ILE A 198 -3.89 -19.72 -0.41
C ILE A 198 -4.23 -20.66 0.73
N TYR A 199 -3.20 -21.26 1.32
CA TYR A 199 -3.28 -22.10 2.52
C TYR A 199 -2.67 -21.35 3.70
N ILE A 200 -3.42 -21.25 4.79
CA ILE A 200 -2.94 -20.69 6.06
C ILE A 200 -2.52 -21.86 6.96
N LEU A 201 -1.23 -21.95 7.21
CA LEU A 201 -0.66 -22.92 8.12
C LEU A 201 -0.46 -22.27 9.49
N LYS A 202 -0.77 -23.03 10.54
CA LYS A 202 -0.34 -22.67 11.89
C LYS A 202 1.19 -22.64 11.94
N ALA A 203 1.73 -21.65 12.64
CA ALA A 203 3.17 -21.51 12.83
C ALA A 203 3.49 -21.20 14.28
N ASP A 204 4.75 -21.24 14.62
CA ASP A 204 5.31 -20.84 15.91
C ASP A 204 6.47 -19.87 15.69
N PHE A 205 6.83 -19.10 16.73
CA PHE A 205 7.96 -18.18 16.71
C PHE A 205 8.47 -17.94 18.14
N ASP A 206 9.70 -17.45 18.26
CA ASP A 206 10.28 -17.04 19.52
C ASP A 206 10.12 -15.54 19.74
N ASN A 207 9.87 -15.14 21.00
CA ASN A 207 9.87 -13.73 21.35
C ASN A 207 11.30 -13.17 21.32
N PRO A 208 11.46 -11.85 21.04
CA PRO A 208 12.77 -11.21 21.18
C PRO A 208 13.24 -11.24 22.64
N GLU A 209 14.57 -11.22 22.83
CA GLU A 209 15.18 -11.18 24.16
C GLU A 209 14.97 -9.81 24.85
N SER A 210 14.83 -8.75 24.07
CA SER A 210 14.61 -7.37 24.54
C SER A 210 13.23 -6.84 24.16
N ALA A 211 12.57 -6.16 25.09
CA ALA A 211 11.30 -5.48 24.84
C ALA A 211 11.45 -4.26 23.90
N GLU A 212 12.66 -3.71 23.75
CA GLU A 212 12.94 -2.57 22.89
C GLU A 212 12.79 -2.90 21.39
N ASP A 213 12.92 -4.19 21.05
CA ASP A 213 12.85 -4.67 19.68
C ASP A 213 11.43 -4.96 19.18
N LEU A 214 10.40 -4.85 20.01
CA LEU A 214 9.04 -5.31 19.71
C LEU A 214 8.44 -4.71 18.42
N PHE A 215 8.82 -3.49 18.06
CA PHE A 215 8.27 -2.81 16.87
C PHE A 215 9.02 -3.10 15.57
N THR A 216 10.28 -3.51 15.67
CA THR A 216 11.15 -3.74 14.50
C THR A 216 11.57 -5.19 14.34
N TYR A 217 11.52 -5.99 15.39
CA TYR A 217 11.88 -7.41 15.37
C TYR A 217 10.98 -8.20 14.43
N SER A 218 11.59 -8.97 13.56
CA SER A 218 10.93 -9.89 12.63
C SER A 218 11.23 -11.32 13.04
N PRO A 219 10.31 -12.01 13.73
CA PRO A 219 10.55 -13.39 14.16
C PRO A 219 10.64 -14.35 12.98
N ASP A 220 11.44 -15.39 13.12
CA ASP A 220 11.44 -16.53 12.21
C ASP A 220 10.18 -17.38 12.43
N LEU A 221 9.28 -17.40 11.46
CA LEU A 221 8.02 -18.13 11.54
C LEU A 221 8.24 -19.58 11.08
N ARG A 222 8.09 -20.51 12.01
CA ARG A 222 8.25 -21.94 11.79
C ARG A 222 6.89 -22.60 11.52
N PRO A 223 6.52 -22.89 10.25
CA PRO A 223 5.23 -23.48 9.93
C PRO A 223 5.13 -24.90 10.45
N THR A 224 3.96 -25.26 10.98
CA THR A 224 3.59 -26.64 11.28
C THR A 224 3.00 -27.33 10.04
N LYS A 225 2.55 -28.59 10.20
CA LYS A 225 1.80 -29.29 9.15
C LYS A 225 0.29 -28.99 9.18
N GLU A 226 -0.20 -28.25 10.18
CA GLU A 226 -1.61 -27.97 10.38
C GLU A 226 -2.06 -26.86 9.44
N VAL A 227 -2.97 -27.17 8.51
CA VAL A 227 -3.65 -26.23 7.64
C VAL A 227 -4.92 -25.77 8.35
N LEU A 228 -4.99 -24.50 8.70
CA LEU A 228 -6.14 -23.90 9.39
C LEU A 228 -7.22 -23.43 8.41
N HIS A 229 -6.79 -22.84 7.31
CA HIS A 229 -7.71 -22.30 6.30
C HIS A 229 -7.20 -22.55 4.89
N HIS A 230 -8.14 -22.70 3.97
CA HIS A 230 -7.92 -22.80 2.54
C HIS A 230 -8.80 -21.76 1.84
N PHE A 231 -8.18 -20.91 1.05
CA PHE A 231 -8.83 -19.87 0.26
C PHE A 231 -8.60 -20.12 -1.22
N PHE A 232 -9.63 -19.90 -2.02
CA PHE A 232 -9.60 -19.94 -3.48
C PHE A 232 -10.06 -18.61 -4.05
N PHE A 233 -9.55 -18.26 -5.21
CA PHE A 233 -9.90 -17.00 -5.86
C PHE A 233 -11.28 -17.08 -6.51
N VAL A 234 -12.11 -16.05 -6.29
CA VAL A 234 -13.44 -15.91 -6.85
C VAL A 234 -13.46 -14.74 -7.83
N SER A 235 -13.42 -15.05 -9.13
CA SER A 235 -13.31 -14.05 -10.20
C SER A 235 -14.46 -13.05 -10.23
N SER A 236 -15.68 -13.45 -9.81
CA SER A 236 -16.84 -12.55 -9.80
C SER A 236 -16.75 -11.44 -8.75
N THR A 237 -16.01 -11.66 -7.66
CA THR A 237 -15.76 -10.67 -6.60
C THR A 237 -14.35 -10.09 -6.67
N ASP A 238 -13.48 -10.75 -7.43
CA ASP A 238 -12.06 -10.43 -7.54
C ASP A 238 -11.37 -10.45 -6.17
N MET A 239 -11.66 -11.48 -5.37
CA MET A 239 -11.22 -11.67 -4.00
C MET A 239 -10.99 -13.15 -3.68
N TYR A 240 -10.11 -13.42 -2.71
CA TYR A 240 -9.97 -14.74 -2.11
C TYR A 240 -11.08 -15.00 -1.09
N MET A 241 -11.69 -16.18 -1.16
CA MET A 241 -12.77 -16.63 -0.27
C MET A 241 -12.49 -18.05 0.23
N THR A 242 -13.01 -18.40 1.41
CA THR A 242 -12.97 -19.75 1.95
C THR A 242 -14.36 -20.37 1.94
N LYS A 243 -14.46 -21.69 1.79
CA LYS A 243 -15.72 -22.39 2.06
C LYS A 243 -16.03 -22.33 3.55
N LYS A 244 -17.25 -22.02 3.88
CA LYS A 244 -17.76 -22.15 5.25
C LYS A 244 -17.81 -23.61 5.68
#